data_cd9a7d4d155f319e03eded27dc853f79
#
_entry.id   cd9a7d4d155f319e03eded27dc853f79
#
_cell.length_a   1.000
_cell.length_b   1.000
_cell.length_c   1.000
_cell.angle_alpha   90.00
_cell.angle_beta   90.00
_cell.angle_gamma   90.00
#
_symmetry.space_group_name_H-M   'P 1'
#
loop_
_entity.id
_entity.type
_entity.pdbx_description
1 polymer ?
#
loop_
_entity_poly.entity_id
_entity_poly.type
_entity_poly.pdbx_seq_one_letter_code
_entity_poly.pdbx_strand_id
1 'polypeptide(L)'
;MAGHSKFKNIMHRKGAQDAKRAKKFARLTKELQVAVRGGTDPSSNPRLRSALAACRSVNMPKDNIDSVIKKAETGQSSNLEEIRYEGYANGGVALIVDAVTDNRNRTAAEVRSSFTKYGGTLGETGSVSFMFNNIGQIIYNKNIKSDEDIFEIAIDVGADDVNSDENIHEIFTSVNEFNNVCEKLEKLLG
;
A
#
# COMPACT_ATOMS: atom_id res chain seq x y z
N MET A 1 -18.53 -38.78 17.29
CA MET A 1 -17.53 -38.40 16.27
C MET A 1 -17.60 -36.92 15.82
N ALA A 2 -17.97 -36.00 16.72
CA ALA A 2 -18.11 -34.56 16.40
C ALA A 2 -16.81 -33.72 16.60
N GLY A 3 -15.77 -34.28 17.25
CA GLY A 3 -14.56 -33.53 17.61
C GLY A 3 -13.58 -33.27 16.43
N HIS A 4 -13.48 -34.20 15.49
CA HIS A 4 -12.54 -34.11 14.34
C HIS A 4 -12.92 -33.04 13.32
N SER A 5 -14.21 -32.77 13.14
CA SER A 5 -14.71 -31.72 12.19
C SER A 5 -14.39 -30.32 12.67
N LYS A 6 -14.53 -30.05 13.98
CA LYS A 6 -14.29 -28.73 14.58
C LYS A 6 -12.80 -28.36 14.56
N PHE A 7 -11.92 -29.31 14.88
CA PHE A 7 -10.46 -29.13 14.84
C PHE A 7 -9.96 -28.90 13.40
N LYS A 8 -10.47 -29.65 12.43
CA LYS A 8 -10.12 -29.51 11.00
C LYS A 8 -10.55 -28.14 10.46
N ASN A 9 -11.73 -27.63 10.83
CA ASN A 9 -12.20 -26.31 10.46
C ASN A 9 -11.37 -25.18 11.08
N ILE A 10 -10.92 -25.34 12.31
CA ILE A 10 -10.03 -24.38 12.99
C ILE A 10 -8.66 -24.35 12.29
N MET A 11 -8.08 -25.51 11.97
CA MET A 11 -6.82 -25.59 11.23
C MET A 11 -6.91 -24.95 9.83
N HIS A 12 -7.98 -25.20 9.08
CA HIS A 12 -8.18 -24.58 7.77
C HIS A 12 -8.33 -23.05 7.86
N ARG A 13 -9.06 -22.54 8.85
CA ARG A 13 -9.19 -21.08 9.08
C ARG A 13 -7.85 -20.45 9.47
N LYS A 14 -7.10 -21.09 10.37
CA LYS A 14 -5.78 -20.62 10.80
C LYS A 14 -4.81 -20.63 9.62
N GLY A 15 -4.75 -21.71 8.84
CA GLY A 15 -3.90 -21.80 7.66
C GLY A 15 -4.23 -20.74 6.59
N ALA A 16 -5.51 -20.43 6.38
CA ALA A 16 -5.92 -19.38 5.45
C ALA A 16 -5.52 -17.97 5.95
N GLN A 17 -5.62 -17.70 7.26
CA GLN A 17 -5.17 -16.46 7.86
C GLN A 17 -3.64 -16.31 7.81
N ASP A 18 -2.90 -17.39 8.11
CA ASP A 18 -1.45 -17.41 8.05
C ASP A 18 -0.95 -17.19 6.61
N ALA A 19 -1.60 -17.79 5.61
CA ALA A 19 -1.30 -17.56 4.21
C ALA A 19 -1.56 -16.10 3.76
N LYS A 20 -2.66 -15.48 4.21
CA LYS A 20 -2.94 -14.06 3.96
C LYS A 20 -1.89 -13.16 4.61
N ARG A 21 -1.51 -13.45 5.85
CA ARG A 21 -0.47 -12.71 6.58
C ARG A 21 0.89 -12.84 5.89
N ALA A 22 1.27 -14.04 5.46
CA ALA A 22 2.51 -14.29 4.73
C ALA A 22 2.56 -13.50 3.41
N LYS A 23 1.46 -13.49 2.64
CA LYS A 23 1.37 -12.67 1.42
C LYS A 23 1.51 -11.17 1.70
N LYS A 24 0.87 -10.67 2.77
CA LYS A 24 0.98 -9.26 3.16
C LYS A 24 2.41 -8.91 3.58
N PHE A 25 3.07 -9.78 4.34
CA PHE A 25 4.47 -9.59 4.73
C PHE A 25 5.40 -9.62 3.51
N ALA A 26 5.24 -10.57 2.60
CA ALA A 26 6.05 -10.65 1.39
C ALA A 26 5.92 -9.39 0.52
N ARG A 27 4.71 -8.85 0.36
CA ARG A 27 4.47 -7.58 -0.33
C ARG A 27 5.19 -6.42 0.34
N LEU A 28 4.98 -6.22 1.65
CA LEU A 28 5.60 -5.13 2.39
C LEU A 28 7.13 -5.24 2.44
N THR A 29 7.68 -6.46 2.48
CA THR A 29 9.12 -6.69 2.37
C THR A 29 9.66 -6.20 1.02
N LYS A 30 8.96 -6.46 -0.08
CA LYS A 30 9.35 -5.96 -1.41
C LYS A 30 9.25 -4.44 -1.49
N GLU A 31 8.20 -3.84 -0.96
CA GLU A 31 8.05 -2.38 -0.87
C GLU A 31 9.20 -1.74 -0.07
N LEU A 32 9.55 -2.35 1.06
CA LEU A 32 10.70 -1.92 1.87
C LEU A 32 12.02 -2.04 1.11
N GLN A 33 12.23 -3.15 0.38
CA GLN A 33 13.42 -3.36 -0.46
C GLN A 33 13.56 -2.32 -1.58
N VAL A 34 12.46 -1.84 -2.13
CA VAL A 34 12.48 -0.75 -3.10
C VAL A 34 12.73 0.59 -2.41
N ALA A 35 12.07 0.84 -1.29
CA ALA A 35 12.19 2.10 -0.56
C ALA A 35 13.63 2.38 -0.08
N VAL A 36 14.35 1.37 0.40
CA VAL A 36 15.75 1.53 0.88
C VAL A 36 16.75 1.89 -0.22
N ARG A 37 16.40 1.76 -1.50
CA ARG A 37 17.26 2.21 -2.62
C ARG A 37 17.44 3.72 -2.67
N GLY A 38 16.44 4.47 -2.19
CA GLY A 38 16.52 5.93 -2.04
C GLY A 38 17.30 6.38 -0.82
N GLY A 39 17.89 5.45 -0.07
CA GLY A 39 18.63 5.70 1.17
C GLY A 39 18.06 4.92 2.34
N THR A 40 18.94 4.53 3.28
CA THR A 40 18.59 3.72 4.46
C THR A 40 18.22 4.56 5.68
N ASP A 41 18.35 5.89 5.59
CA ASP A 41 17.94 6.81 6.66
C ASP A 41 16.49 7.26 6.46
N PRO A 42 15.57 6.90 7.39
CA PRO A 42 14.17 7.31 7.31
C PRO A 42 13.97 8.83 7.42
N SER A 43 14.91 9.58 8.01
CA SER A 43 14.78 11.04 8.14
C SER A 43 14.84 11.74 6.79
N SER A 44 15.65 11.21 5.88
CA SER A 44 15.87 11.75 4.52
C SER A 44 15.08 11.02 3.44
N ASN A 45 14.44 9.87 3.75
CA ASN A 45 13.71 9.06 2.80
C ASN A 45 12.23 8.90 3.19
N PRO A 46 11.33 9.75 2.67
CA PRO A 46 9.88 9.68 2.96
C PRO A 46 9.25 8.34 2.58
N ARG A 47 9.68 7.74 1.45
CA ARG A 47 9.20 6.43 1.01
C ARG A 47 9.56 5.33 2.02
N LEU A 48 10.76 5.39 2.58
CA LEU A 48 11.19 4.46 3.63
C LEU A 48 10.38 4.63 4.91
N ARG A 49 10.09 5.88 5.32
CA ARG A 49 9.19 6.15 6.47
C ARG A 49 7.82 5.48 6.29
N SER A 50 7.21 5.70 5.14
CA SER A 50 5.89 5.11 4.83
C SER A 50 5.93 3.58 4.80
N ALA A 51 6.96 2.98 4.20
CA ALA A 51 7.15 1.53 4.18
C ALA A 51 7.36 0.95 5.58
N LEU A 52 8.13 1.63 6.43
CA LEU A 52 8.34 1.23 7.84
C LEU A 52 7.05 1.32 8.66
N ALA A 53 6.27 2.39 8.48
CA ALA A 53 4.97 2.53 9.13
C ALA A 53 4.02 1.40 8.70
N ALA A 54 3.95 1.09 7.41
CA ALA A 54 3.16 -0.02 6.89
C ALA A 54 3.61 -1.40 7.43
N CYS A 55 4.93 -1.63 7.58
CA CYS A 55 5.44 -2.85 8.21
C CYS A 55 5.05 -2.95 9.69
N ARG A 56 5.12 -1.85 10.44
CA ARG A 56 4.71 -1.79 11.85
C ARG A 56 3.22 -2.01 12.03
N SER A 57 2.37 -1.44 11.18
CA SER A 57 0.91 -1.59 11.27
C SER A 57 0.41 -3.04 11.14
N VAL A 58 1.22 -3.92 10.53
CA VAL A 58 0.93 -5.36 10.43
C VAL A 58 1.69 -6.20 11.44
N ASN A 59 2.39 -5.56 12.40
CA ASN A 59 3.26 -6.23 13.38
C ASN A 59 4.32 -7.12 12.70
N MET A 60 5.01 -6.58 11.68
CA MET A 60 6.15 -7.28 11.08
C MET A 60 7.30 -7.35 12.09
N PRO A 61 7.93 -8.52 12.30
CA PRO A 61 9.08 -8.64 13.20
C PRO A 61 10.20 -7.68 12.83
N LYS A 62 10.78 -7.04 13.84
CA LYS A 62 11.87 -6.06 13.66
C LYS A 62 13.05 -6.66 12.89
N ASP A 63 13.41 -7.90 13.18
CA ASP A 63 14.52 -8.61 12.53
C ASP A 63 14.34 -8.70 11.01
N ASN A 64 13.10 -8.83 10.52
CA ASN A 64 12.81 -8.84 9.09
C ASN A 64 13.09 -7.48 8.46
N ILE A 65 12.70 -6.41 9.14
CA ILE A 65 12.93 -5.02 8.71
C ILE A 65 14.42 -4.72 8.70
N ASP A 66 15.09 -4.98 9.81
CA ASP A 66 16.53 -4.72 9.98
C ASP A 66 17.38 -5.53 8.97
N SER A 67 16.96 -6.77 8.66
CA SER A 67 17.62 -7.59 7.64
C SER A 67 17.58 -6.95 6.24
N VAL A 68 16.45 -6.31 5.87
CA VAL A 68 16.33 -5.63 4.58
C VAL A 68 17.23 -4.39 4.53
N ILE A 69 17.21 -3.57 5.59
CA ILE A 69 18.01 -2.35 5.68
C ILE A 69 19.51 -2.72 5.61
N LYS A 70 19.95 -3.68 6.41
CA LYS A 70 21.35 -4.14 6.44
C LYS A 70 21.84 -4.67 5.08
N LYS A 71 21.00 -5.41 4.35
CA LYS A 71 21.33 -5.87 2.99
C LYS A 71 21.51 -4.71 2.01
N ALA A 72 20.71 -3.67 2.14
CA ALA A 72 20.85 -2.48 1.31
C ALA A 72 22.14 -1.71 1.62
N GLU A 73 22.52 -1.57 2.90
CA GLU A 73 23.75 -0.93 3.35
C GLU A 73 25.00 -1.68 2.85
N THR A 74 24.93 -3.01 2.75
CA THR A 74 26.03 -3.84 2.26
C THR A 74 26.07 -3.98 0.72
N GLY A 75 25.22 -3.25 -0.01
CA GLY A 75 25.14 -3.32 -1.47
C GLY A 75 24.53 -4.61 -2.02
N GLN A 76 23.98 -5.47 -1.17
CA GLN A 76 23.29 -6.71 -1.56
C GLN A 76 21.80 -6.45 -1.84
N SER A 77 21.50 -5.40 -2.59
CA SER A 77 20.13 -5.10 -2.98
C SER A 77 19.62 -6.09 -4.04
N SER A 78 18.40 -6.55 -3.88
CA SER A 78 17.74 -7.39 -4.89
C SER A 78 17.50 -6.60 -6.19
N ASN A 79 17.66 -7.25 -7.35
CA ASN A 79 17.34 -6.68 -8.67
C ASN A 79 15.81 -6.64 -8.88
N LEU A 80 15.10 -5.89 -8.02
CA LEU A 80 13.66 -5.72 -8.17
C LEU A 80 13.37 -4.54 -9.09
N GLU A 81 12.41 -4.68 -9.97
CA GLU A 81 11.89 -3.61 -10.83
C GLU A 81 10.45 -3.30 -10.45
N GLU A 82 10.09 -2.02 -10.49
CA GLU A 82 8.70 -1.58 -10.40
C GLU A 82 8.14 -1.47 -11.80
N ILE A 83 7.02 -2.14 -12.04
CA ILE A 83 6.37 -2.17 -13.34
C ILE A 83 4.89 -1.91 -13.15
N ARG A 84 4.35 -0.99 -13.95
CA ARG A 84 2.92 -0.72 -14.03
C ARG A 84 2.31 -1.42 -15.22
N TYR A 85 1.21 -2.09 -14.99
CA TYR A 85 0.35 -2.68 -16.01
C TYR A 85 -1.01 -1.98 -15.98
N GLU A 86 -1.56 -1.76 -17.15
CA GLU A 86 -2.83 -1.06 -17.35
C GLU A 86 -3.78 -1.92 -18.18
N GLY A 87 -5.06 -1.83 -17.91
CA GLY A 87 -6.03 -2.60 -18.68
C GLY A 87 -7.45 -2.43 -18.18
N TYR A 88 -8.35 -3.17 -18.76
CA TYR A 88 -9.76 -3.17 -18.42
C TYR A 88 -10.18 -4.55 -17.90
N ALA A 89 -10.90 -4.56 -16.79
CA ALA A 89 -11.62 -5.74 -16.31
C ALA A 89 -12.93 -5.91 -17.09
N ASN A 90 -13.62 -7.03 -16.82
CA ASN A 90 -14.95 -7.26 -17.37
C ASN A 90 -15.88 -6.08 -17.02
N GLY A 91 -16.71 -5.68 -17.97
CA GLY A 91 -17.60 -4.51 -17.81
C GLY A 91 -16.93 -3.15 -18.05
N GLY A 92 -15.69 -3.12 -18.57
CA GLY A 92 -15.00 -1.86 -18.91
C GLY A 92 -14.39 -1.12 -17.71
N VAL A 93 -14.22 -1.79 -16.58
CA VAL A 93 -13.61 -1.21 -15.39
C VAL A 93 -12.11 -1.04 -15.60
N ALA A 94 -11.62 0.19 -15.53
CA ALA A 94 -10.19 0.49 -15.65
C ALA A 94 -9.41 -0.06 -14.44
N LEU A 95 -8.25 -0.67 -14.70
CA LEU A 95 -7.38 -1.23 -13.68
C LEU A 95 -5.93 -0.78 -13.91
N ILE A 96 -5.30 -0.33 -12.83
CA ILE A 96 -3.85 -0.17 -12.73
C ILE A 96 -3.32 -1.25 -11.78
N VAL A 97 -2.27 -1.97 -12.20
CA VAL A 97 -1.58 -2.99 -11.40
C VAL A 97 -0.11 -2.60 -11.28
N ASP A 98 0.28 -2.13 -10.10
CA ASP A 98 1.67 -1.88 -9.77
C ASP A 98 2.30 -3.16 -9.21
N ALA A 99 3.37 -3.63 -9.84
CA ALA A 99 4.07 -4.85 -9.47
C ALA A 99 5.54 -4.57 -9.16
N VAL A 100 6.06 -5.26 -8.14
CA VAL A 100 7.49 -5.30 -7.80
C VAL A 100 8.00 -6.70 -8.10
N THR A 101 8.94 -6.83 -9.02
CA THR A 101 9.39 -8.14 -9.52
C THR A 101 10.88 -8.17 -9.81
N ASP A 102 11.46 -9.35 -9.69
CA ASP A 102 12.80 -9.72 -10.15
C ASP A 102 12.81 -10.25 -11.59
N ASN A 103 11.61 -10.48 -12.20
CA ASN A 103 11.47 -11.02 -13.54
C ASN A 103 10.27 -10.42 -14.26
N ARG A 104 10.54 -9.41 -15.07
CA ARG A 104 9.55 -8.68 -15.86
C ARG A 104 8.70 -9.56 -16.76
N ASN A 105 9.34 -10.52 -17.47
CA ASN A 105 8.65 -11.35 -18.44
C ASN A 105 7.66 -12.33 -17.78
N ARG A 106 8.08 -12.97 -16.68
CA ARG A 106 7.20 -13.85 -15.89
C ARG A 106 6.00 -13.07 -15.37
N THR A 107 6.22 -11.91 -14.77
CA THR A 107 5.14 -11.08 -14.23
C THR A 107 4.18 -10.59 -15.31
N ALA A 108 4.69 -10.15 -16.46
CA ALA A 108 3.85 -9.75 -17.59
C ALA A 108 2.95 -10.89 -18.08
N ALA A 109 3.49 -12.12 -18.16
CA ALA A 109 2.72 -13.29 -18.56
C ALA A 109 1.62 -13.64 -17.53
N GLU A 110 1.94 -13.58 -16.23
CA GLU A 110 0.98 -13.85 -15.16
C GLU A 110 -0.14 -12.79 -15.10
N VAL A 111 0.21 -11.51 -15.23
CA VAL A 111 -0.76 -10.41 -15.25
C VAL A 111 -1.69 -10.55 -16.47
N ARG A 112 -1.14 -10.77 -17.66
CA ARG A 112 -1.93 -10.99 -18.89
C ARG A 112 -2.87 -12.18 -18.76
N SER A 113 -2.36 -13.31 -18.25
CA SER A 113 -3.16 -14.50 -17.98
C SER A 113 -4.31 -14.22 -17.01
N SER A 114 -4.05 -13.43 -15.96
CA SER A 114 -5.07 -13.05 -14.98
C SER A 114 -6.16 -12.18 -15.61
N PHE A 115 -5.80 -11.17 -16.39
CA PHE A 115 -6.79 -10.35 -17.11
C PHE A 115 -7.68 -11.22 -18.00
N THR A 116 -7.08 -12.04 -18.87
CA THR A 116 -7.80 -12.92 -19.79
C THR A 116 -8.71 -13.92 -19.06
N LYS A 117 -8.20 -14.53 -17.99
CA LYS A 117 -8.96 -15.53 -17.20
C LYS A 117 -10.25 -14.97 -16.61
N TYR A 118 -10.26 -13.70 -16.24
CA TYR A 118 -11.42 -13.03 -15.62
C TYR A 118 -12.18 -12.12 -16.59
N GLY A 119 -12.02 -12.31 -17.90
CA GLY A 119 -12.78 -11.61 -18.93
C GLY A 119 -12.35 -10.16 -19.17
N GLY A 120 -11.15 -9.81 -18.71
CA GLY A 120 -10.54 -8.50 -18.94
C GLY A 120 -9.52 -8.52 -20.07
N THR A 121 -8.97 -7.36 -20.38
CA THR A 121 -7.94 -7.15 -21.41
C THR A 121 -6.81 -6.31 -20.87
N LEU A 122 -5.58 -6.81 -20.96
CA LEU A 122 -4.38 -6.03 -20.66
C LEU A 122 -4.12 -5.08 -21.83
N GLY A 123 -4.05 -3.78 -21.55
CA GLY A 123 -3.75 -2.73 -22.49
C GLY A 123 -2.28 -2.35 -22.55
N GLU A 124 -1.98 -1.31 -23.30
CA GLU A 124 -0.66 -0.67 -23.35
C GLU A 124 -0.51 0.33 -22.20
N THR A 125 0.73 0.73 -21.92
CA THR A 125 1.02 1.80 -20.95
C THR A 125 0.31 3.09 -21.36
N GLY A 126 -0.38 3.74 -20.44
CA GLY A 126 -1.18 4.95 -20.71
C GLY A 126 -2.63 4.68 -21.11
N SER A 127 -3.04 3.40 -21.25
CA SER A 127 -4.40 3.07 -21.71
C SER A 127 -5.50 3.43 -20.72
N VAL A 128 -5.20 3.50 -19.43
CA VAL A 128 -6.16 3.86 -18.38
C VAL A 128 -5.64 4.86 -17.36
N SER A 129 -4.34 5.12 -17.31
CA SER A 129 -3.73 5.98 -16.27
C SER A 129 -4.28 7.40 -16.27
N PHE A 130 -4.75 7.92 -17.42
CA PHE A 130 -5.40 9.23 -17.51
C PHE A 130 -6.73 9.33 -16.75
N MET A 131 -7.32 8.19 -16.35
CA MET A 131 -8.56 8.11 -15.56
C MET A 131 -8.30 8.14 -14.06
N PHE A 132 -7.03 8.16 -13.62
CA PHE A 132 -6.64 8.07 -12.22
C PHE A 132 -5.80 9.27 -11.82
N ASN A 133 -6.09 9.80 -10.63
CA ASN A 133 -5.24 10.77 -9.96
C ASN A 133 -4.45 10.07 -8.86
N ASN A 134 -3.15 10.37 -8.79
CA ASN A 134 -2.31 9.90 -7.68
C ASN A 134 -2.38 10.93 -6.55
N ILE A 135 -3.02 10.56 -5.46
CA ILE A 135 -3.31 11.43 -4.32
C ILE A 135 -2.82 10.81 -3.01
N GLY A 136 -2.56 11.64 -2.01
CA GLY A 136 -2.43 11.24 -0.62
C GLY A 136 -3.81 11.19 0.03
N GLN A 137 -4.08 10.15 0.84
CA GLN A 137 -5.29 10.04 1.64
C GLN A 137 -4.94 9.78 3.10
N ILE A 138 -5.48 10.61 4.00
CA ILE A 138 -5.32 10.49 5.45
C ILE A 138 -6.70 10.28 6.04
N ILE A 139 -6.85 9.27 6.91
CA ILE A 139 -8.16 8.90 7.47
C ILE A 139 -8.13 9.06 8.98
N TYR A 140 -9.08 9.79 9.51
CA TYR A 140 -9.38 9.90 10.92
C TYR A 140 -10.77 9.38 11.25
N ASN A 141 -10.95 8.90 12.48
CA ASN A 141 -12.28 8.53 12.97
C ASN A 141 -13.17 9.77 13.12
N LYS A 142 -14.46 9.62 12.85
CA LYS A 142 -15.47 10.70 12.91
C LYS A 142 -15.51 11.46 14.24
N ASN A 143 -15.25 10.76 15.32
CA ASN A 143 -15.32 11.30 16.67
C ASN A 143 -14.10 12.15 17.10
N ILE A 144 -13.11 12.35 16.20
CA ILE A 144 -11.92 13.13 16.56
C ILE A 144 -12.24 14.62 16.67
N LYS A 145 -13.07 15.14 15.76
CA LYS A 145 -13.53 16.52 15.67
C LYS A 145 -14.87 16.61 14.93
N SER A 146 -15.48 17.80 14.90
CA SER A 146 -16.60 18.09 14.01
C SER A 146 -16.15 18.16 12.54
N ASP A 147 -17.10 18.11 11.59
CA ASP A 147 -16.80 18.22 10.16
C ASP A 147 -16.21 19.57 9.80
N GLU A 148 -16.77 20.62 10.41
CA GLU A 148 -16.31 21.99 10.24
C GLU A 148 -14.87 22.17 10.78
N ASP A 149 -14.58 21.69 12.01
CA ASP A 149 -13.25 21.78 12.60
C ASP A 149 -12.19 21.03 11.79
N ILE A 150 -12.52 19.80 11.32
CA ILE A 150 -11.60 19.00 10.51
C ILE A 150 -11.34 19.68 9.17
N PHE A 151 -12.37 20.23 8.54
CA PHE A 151 -12.23 20.94 7.28
C PHE A 151 -11.29 22.14 7.41
N GLU A 152 -11.52 22.99 8.42
CA GLU A 152 -10.66 24.17 8.69
C GLU A 152 -9.21 23.75 8.96
N ILE A 153 -9.00 22.80 9.86
CA ILE A 153 -7.65 22.31 10.23
C ILE A 153 -6.94 21.73 9.00
N ALA A 154 -7.63 20.92 8.20
CA ALA A 154 -7.02 20.26 7.04
C ALA A 154 -6.60 21.27 5.96
N ILE A 155 -7.44 22.24 5.66
CA ILE A 155 -7.10 23.32 4.70
C ILE A 155 -5.94 24.18 5.21
N ASP A 156 -5.94 24.53 6.49
CA ASP A 156 -4.87 25.33 7.11
C ASP A 156 -3.50 24.63 7.07
N VAL A 157 -3.47 23.31 7.14
CA VAL A 157 -2.21 22.54 7.05
C VAL A 157 -1.78 22.26 5.61
N GLY A 158 -2.64 22.56 4.62
CA GLY A 158 -2.33 22.45 3.18
C GLY A 158 -2.91 21.20 2.51
N ALA A 159 -4.02 20.66 3.01
CA ALA A 159 -4.77 19.64 2.30
C ALA A 159 -5.54 20.24 1.10
N ASP A 160 -5.77 19.42 0.09
CA ASP A 160 -6.49 19.82 -1.14
C ASP A 160 -8.02 19.72 -0.96
N ASP A 161 -8.50 18.72 -0.19
CA ASP A 161 -9.92 18.46 0.01
C ASP A 161 -10.18 17.60 1.26
N VAL A 162 -11.40 17.64 1.77
CA VAL A 162 -11.88 16.83 2.89
C VAL A 162 -13.26 16.29 2.60
N ASN A 163 -13.42 15.00 2.74
CA ASN A 163 -14.71 14.32 2.69
C ASN A 163 -15.01 13.67 4.04
N SER A 164 -16.19 13.94 4.59
CA SER A 164 -16.61 13.39 5.88
C SER A 164 -17.90 12.59 5.71
N ASP A 165 -17.91 11.36 6.22
CA ASP A 165 -19.11 10.54 6.30
C ASP A 165 -19.54 10.28 7.76
N GLU A 166 -20.41 9.30 7.99
CA GLU A 166 -20.89 8.96 9.34
C GLU A 166 -19.81 8.32 10.24
N ASN A 167 -18.73 7.79 9.68
CA ASN A 167 -17.72 6.99 10.38
C ASN A 167 -16.34 7.62 10.39
N ILE A 168 -15.97 8.32 9.32
CA ILE A 168 -14.61 8.80 9.09
C ILE A 168 -14.57 10.20 8.48
N HIS A 169 -13.41 10.82 8.59
CA HIS A 169 -12.97 11.96 7.81
C HIS A 169 -11.85 11.51 6.88
N GLU A 170 -11.98 11.74 5.59
CA GLU A 170 -10.98 11.49 4.56
C GLU A 170 -10.38 12.82 4.11
N ILE A 171 -9.10 13.01 4.34
CA ILE A 171 -8.36 14.23 3.97
C ILE A 171 -7.50 13.89 2.78
N PHE A 172 -7.61 14.67 1.71
CA PHE A 172 -6.90 14.45 0.45
C PHE A 172 -5.80 15.49 0.24
N THR A 173 -4.67 15.04 -0.28
CA THR A 173 -3.51 15.87 -0.56
C THR A 173 -2.86 15.48 -1.88
N SER A 174 -2.06 16.36 -2.46
CA SER A 174 -1.08 15.94 -3.45
C SER A 174 -0.06 15.00 -2.84
N VAL A 175 0.53 14.12 -3.63
CA VAL A 175 1.58 13.18 -3.18
C VAL A 175 2.79 13.92 -2.57
N ASN A 176 3.12 15.09 -3.11
CA ASN A 176 4.27 15.88 -2.65
C ASN A 176 4.05 16.46 -1.25
N GLU A 177 2.82 16.91 -0.95
CA GLU A 177 2.48 17.51 0.34
C GLU A 177 2.05 16.46 1.39
N PHE A 178 1.82 15.22 1.01
CA PHE A 178 1.28 14.18 1.88
C PHE A 178 2.01 14.08 3.23
N ASN A 179 3.34 13.96 3.22
CA ASN A 179 4.11 13.84 4.46
C ASN A 179 4.06 15.10 5.32
N ASN A 180 4.12 16.28 4.68
CA ASN A 180 4.05 17.56 5.38
C ASN A 180 2.69 17.73 6.08
N VAL A 181 1.60 17.40 5.37
CA VAL A 181 0.23 17.46 5.92
C VAL A 181 0.05 16.43 7.03
N CYS A 182 0.52 15.17 6.85
CA CYS A 182 0.49 14.16 7.90
C CYS A 182 1.16 14.64 9.20
N GLU A 183 2.41 15.13 9.09
CA GLU A 183 3.16 15.60 10.27
C GLU A 183 2.48 16.75 11.01
N LYS A 184 1.83 17.66 10.28
CA LYS A 184 1.08 18.77 10.87
C LYS A 184 -0.21 18.29 11.55
N LEU A 185 -0.95 17.38 10.87
CA LEU A 185 -2.18 16.81 11.43
C LEU A 185 -1.91 15.97 12.68
N GLU A 186 -0.85 15.15 12.69
CA GLU A 186 -0.45 14.39 13.87
C GLU A 186 -0.13 15.29 15.08
N LYS A 187 0.46 16.45 14.86
CA LYS A 187 0.72 17.43 15.94
C LYS A 187 -0.52 18.09 16.49
N LEU A 188 -1.57 18.25 15.67
CA LEU A 188 -2.79 18.96 16.03
C LEU A 188 -3.89 18.03 16.55
N LEU A 189 -3.93 16.80 16.06
CA LEU A 189 -5.02 15.85 16.31
C LEU A 189 -4.57 14.61 17.09
N GLY A 190 -3.27 14.26 17.05
CA GLY A 190 -2.72 13.07 17.71
C GLY A 190 -2.66 11.87 16.81
#